data_07f1e47e3efab8258668efdbbff80bd6
#
_entry.id   07f1e47e3efab8258668efdbbff80bd6
#
_cell.length_a   1.000
_cell.length_b   1.000
_cell.length_c   1.000
_cell.angle_alpha   90.00
_cell.angle_beta   90.00
_cell.angle_gamma   90.00
#
_symmetry.space_group_name_H-M   'P 1'
#
loop_
_entity.id
_entity.type
_entity.pdbx_description
1 polymer ?
#
loop_
_entity_poly.entity_id
_entity_poly.type
_entity_poly.pdbx_seq_one_letter_code
_entity_poly.pdbx_strand_id
1 'polypeptide(L)'
;MMLECREYSYQELCSIFNTRDARSIKNRLTRWNVEYTYEGRGANLKLTIQNIHDPFRVFCILELSYAPNTDFRKLAYFLYYYMNDMEFYSLPCERQEQIMWMEGTPLTRQTIETYIQRLADNELILRASGNFRYYFALGDTIIDTDEETYKQAWHEYWIHIEIMPPQDAIWQMRRKYGGVARKQAIPEQNVFYLDTWDTLNAYATAKVEADMDEFISSNNPEAQESIE
;
A
#
# COMPACT_ATOMS: atom_id res chain seq x y z
N MET A 1 0.71 -16.26 9.62
CA MET A 1 1.68 -17.42 9.58
C MET A 1 2.26 -17.49 8.18
N MET A 2 3.53 -17.16 8.03
CA MET A 2 4.22 -17.03 6.76
C MET A 2 4.50 -18.39 6.11
N LEU A 3 4.42 -18.46 4.79
CA LEU A 3 4.78 -19.65 4.04
C LEU A 3 6.33 -19.68 3.88
N GLU A 4 6.95 -20.78 4.24
CA GLU A 4 8.41 -20.96 4.25
C GLU A 4 8.82 -22.19 3.45
N CYS A 5 10.09 -22.29 3.06
CA CYS A 5 10.65 -23.48 2.42
C CYS A 5 10.87 -24.61 3.45
N ARG A 6 9.80 -25.38 3.72
CA ARG A 6 9.80 -26.55 4.61
C ARG A 6 8.70 -27.54 4.30
N GLU A 7 8.69 -28.67 4.99
CA GLU A 7 7.59 -29.63 4.95
C GLU A 7 6.38 -29.11 5.77
N TYR A 8 5.20 -29.26 5.21
CA TYR A 8 3.91 -28.94 5.83
C TYR A 8 3.02 -30.18 5.86
N SER A 9 2.35 -30.40 6.97
CA SER A 9 1.24 -31.35 7.06
C SER A 9 -0.01 -30.79 6.37
N TYR A 10 -0.93 -31.68 6.00
CA TYR A 10 -2.21 -31.26 5.43
C TYR A 10 -3.01 -30.32 6.35
N GLN A 11 -2.94 -30.53 7.65
CA GLN A 11 -3.66 -29.69 8.63
C GLN A 11 -3.09 -28.28 8.69
N GLU A 12 -1.75 -28.12 8.68
CA GLU A 12 -1.10 -26.80 8.63
C GLU A 12 -1.48 -26.06 7.36
N LEU A 13 -1.46 -26.74 6.21
CA LEU A 13 -1.87 -26.14 4.93
C LEU A 13 -3.34 -25.72 4.93
N CYS A 14 -4.23 -26.55 5.50
CA CYS A 14 -5.64 -26.19 5.63
C CYS A 14 -5.82 -24.90 6.46
N SER A 15 -5.03 -24.74 7.51
CA SER A 15 -5.04 -23.55 8.36
C SER A 15 -4.52 -22.33 7.62
N ILE A 16 -3.36 -22.42 6.96
CA ILE A 16 -2.73 -21.31 6.22
C ILE A 16 -3.63 -20.84 5.08
N PHE A 17 -4.21 -21.78 4.30
CA PHE A 17 -5.01 -21.46 3.13
C PHE A 17 -6.50 -21.28 3.42
N ASN A 18 -6.92 -21.45 4.67
CA ASN A 18 -8.31 -21.45 5.10
C ASN A 18 -9.21 -22.30 4.18
N THR A 19 -8.77 -23.53 3.87
CA THR A 19 -9.51 -24.46 3.00
C THR A 19 -9.16 -25.90 3.33
N ARG A 20 -10.12 -26.80 3.17
CA ARG A 20 -9.94 -28.25 3.30
C ARG A 20 -9.79 -28.97 1.96
N ASP A 21 -9.63 -28.24 0.86
CA ASP A 21 -9.47 -28.81 -0.46
C ASP A 21 -8.00 -28.80 -0.90
N ALA A 22 -7.36 -29.96 -0.88
CA ALA A 22 -5.96 -30.16 -1.30
C ALA A 22 -5.72 -29.71 -2.75
N ARG A 23 -6.69 -29.85 -3.65
CA ARG A 23 -6.59 -29.40 -5.04
C ARG A 23 -6.54 -27.87 -5.11
N SER A 24 -7.36 -27.21 -4.31
CA SER A 24 -7.36 -25.74 -4.21
C SER A 24 -6.02 -25.21 -3.70
N ILE A 25 -5.45 -25.86 -2.66
CA ILE A 25 -4.12 -25.49 -2.14
C ILE A 25 -3.06 -25.60 -3.23
N LYS A 26 -2.96 -26.75 -3.90
CA LYS A 26 -1.99 -26.98 -4.99
C LYS A 26 -2.16 -25.95 -6.12
N ASN A 27 -3.39 -25.69 -6.55
CA ASN A 27 -3.66 -24.72 -7.60
C ASN A 27 -3.23 -23.28 -7.21
N ARG A 28 -3.41 -22.90 -5.93
CA ARG A 28 -2.94 -21.60 -5.44
C ARG A 28 -1.42 -21.51 -5.43
N LEU A 29 -0.72 -22.53 -4.92
CA LEU A 29 0.73 -22.58 -4.92
C LEU A 29 1.31 -22.48 -6.34
N THR A 30 0.77 -23.23 -7.29
CA THR A 30 1.16 -23.15 -8.70
C THR A 30 0.93 -21.75 -9.29
N ARG A 31 -0.23 -21.12 -9.02
CA ARG A 31 -0.52 -19.75 -9.47
C ARG A 31 0.41 -18.69 -8.86
N TRP A 32 0.90 -18.94 -7.66
CA TRP A 32 1.81 -18.02 -6.96
C TRP A 32 3.28 -18.27 -7.30
N ASN A 33 3.54 -19.18 -8.25
CA ASN A 33 4.88 -19.57 -8.67
C ASN A 33 5.72 -20.10 -7.49
N VAL A 34 5.13 -21.01 -6.71
CA VAL A 34 5.78 -21.71 -5.61
C VAL A 34 6.14 -23.11 -6.07
N GLU A 35 7.41 -23.49 -5.97
CA GLU A 35 7.88 -24.84 -6.26
C GLU A 35 7.64 -25.76 -5.05
N TYR A 36 7.01 -26.89 -5.28
CA TYR A 36 6.70 -27.83 -4.23
C TYR A 36 6.68 -29.28 -4.73
N THR A 37 6.98 -30.21 -3.82
CA THR A 37 6.73 -31.64 -3.98
C THR A 37 5.66 -32.09 -2.99
N TYR A 38 5.04 -33.23 -3.21
CA TYR A 38 4.07 -33.76 -2.28
C TYR A 38 4.10 -35.28 -2.23
N GLU A 39 3.79 -35.82 -1.05
CA GLU A 39 3.68 -37.23 -0.76
C GLU A 39 2.35 -37.53 -0.07
N GLY A 40 1.85 -38.77 -0.22
CA GLY A 40 0.60 -39.18 0.42
C GLY A 40 -0.67 -38.67 -0.25
N ARG A 41 -1.83 -38.95 0.36
CA ARG A 41 -3.15 -38.55 -0.11
C ARG A 41 -4.08 -38.27 1.09
N GLY A 42 -5.08 -37.40 0.86
CA GLY A 42 -6.07 -37.05 1.88
C GLY A 42 -5.44 -36.48 3.13
N ALA A 43 -5.79 -36.97 4.30
CA ALA A 43 -5.28 -36.49 5.59
C ALA A 43 -3.77 -36.75 5.80
N ASN A 44 -3.19 -37.69 5.04
CA ASN A 44 -1.77 -38.03 5.09
C ASN A 44 -0.94 -37.25 4.04
N LEU A 45 -1.53 -36.28 3.40
CA LEU A 45 -0.81 -35.40 2.47
C LEU A 45 0.24 -34.60 3.21
N LYS A 46 1.48 -34.70 2.75
CA LYS A 46 2.59 -33.85 3.13
C LYS A 46 3.04 -33.07 1.88
N LEU A 47 3.36 -31.81 2.06
CA LEU A 47 3.79 -30.94 0.98
C LEU A 47 5.06 -30.22 1.40
N THR A 48 6.10 -30.37 0.63
CA THR A 48 7.39 -29.71 0.87
C THR A 48 7.54 -28.56 -0.10
N ILE A 49 7.62 -27.36 0.42
CA ILE A 49 7.92 -26.15 -0.37
C ILE A 49 9.43 -26.07 -0.57
N GLN A 50 9.85 -26.05 -1.82
CA GLN A 50 11.24 -26.02 -2.21
C GLN A 50 11.73 -24.60 -2.50
N ASN A 51 10.89 -23.80 -3.17
CA ASN A 51 11.21 -22.42 -3.49
C ASN A 51 9.95 -21.55 -3.62
N ILE A 52 10.06 -20.29 -3.23
CA ILE A 52 9.04 -19.25 -3.38
C ILE A 52 9.64 -18.15 -4.25
N HIS A 53 9.31 -18.15 -5.55
CA HIS A 53 9.91 -17.21 -6.51
C HIS A 53 9.51 -15.74 -6.29
N ASP A 54 8.34 -15.51 -5.71
CA ASP A 54 7.87 -14.15 -5.37
C ASP A 54 7.36 -14.11 -3.93
N PRO A 55 8.27 -14.04 -2.93
CA PRO A 55 7.91 -13.99 -1.52
C PRO A 55 7.02 -12.78 -1.17
N PHE A 56 7.27 -11.62 -1.80
CA PHE A 56 6.47 -10.42 -1.62
C PHE A 56 4.99 -10.64 -1.98
N ARG A 57 4.74 -11.22 -3.15
CA ARG A 57 3.39 -11.55 -3.59
C ARG A 57 2.68 -12.51 -2.63
N VAL A 58 3.36 -13.58 -2.24
CA VAL A 58 2.82 -14.61 -1.34
C VAL A 58 2.47 -13.99 0.01
N PHE A 59 3.37 -13.17 0.56
CA PHE A 59 3.16 -12.44 1.80
C PHE A 59 1.94 -11.51 1.72
N CYS A 60 1.86 -10.68 0.69
CA CYS A 60 0.74 -9.76 0.52
C CYS A 60 -0.61 -10.47 0.40
N ILE A 61 -0.66 -11.64 -0.25
CA ILE A 61 -1.92 -12.39 -0.39
C ILE A 61 -2.31 -13.06 0.93
N LEU A 62 -1.38 -13.70 1.62
CA LEU A 62 -1.67 -14.51 2.81
C LEU A 62 -1.85 -13.67 4.07
N GLU A 63 -0.97 -12.72 4.29
CA GLU A 63 -0.96 -11.94 5.54
C GLU A 63 -1.78 -10.65 5.43
N LEU A 64 -1.79 -10.01 4.25
CA LEU A 64 -2.45 -8.72 4.06
C LEU A 64 -3.73 -8.79 3.22
N SER A 65 -4.16 -9.99 2.85
CA SER A 65 -5.41 -10.22 2.11
C SER A 65 -5.54 -9.43 0.79
N TYR A 66 -4.41 -9.16 0.13
CA TYR A 66 -4.44 -8.59 -1.22
C TYR A 66 -5.03 -9.59 -2.22
N ALA A 67 -5.76 -9.09 -3.20
CA ALA A 67 -6.32 -9.93 -4.24
C ALA A 67 -5.21 -10.57 -5.10
N PRO A 68 -5.32 -11.85 -5.51
CA PRO A 68 -4.29 -12.53 -6.30
C PRO A 68 -3.98 -11.89 -7.67
N ASN A 69 -4.88 -11.04 -8.17
CA ASN A 69 -4.72 -10.27 -9.41
C ASN A 69 -4.21 -8.85 -9.20
N THR A 70 -3.78 -8.49 -7.99
CA THR A 70 -3.11 -7.22 -7.70
C THR A 70 -1.84 -7.12 -8.55
N ASP A 71 -1.55 -5.94 -9.07
CA ASP A 71 -0.26 -5.64 -9.70
C ASP A 71 0.81 -5.48 -8.59
N PHE A 72 1.43 -6.62 -8.22
CA PHE A 72 2.40 -6.67 -7.13
C PHE A 72 3.69 -5.91 -7.43
N ARG A 73 4.02 -5.69 -8.70
CA ARG A 73 5.14 -4.84 -9.07
C ARG A 73 4.86 -3.39 -8.67
N LYS A 74 3.73 -2.86 -9.10
CA LYS A 74 3.31 -1.50 -8.72
C LYS A 74 3.13 -1.33 -7.21
N LEU A 75 2.60 -2.34 -6.52
CA LEU A 75 2.47 -2.32 -5.07
C LEU A 75 3.85 -2.27 -4.40
N ALA A 76 4.83 -3.06 -4.88
CA ALA A 76 6.19 -3.04 -4.33
C ALA A 76 6.84 -1.66 -4.48
N TYR A 77 6.75 -1.04 -5.67
CA TYR A 77 7.24 0.33 -5.89
C TYR A 77 6.55 1.36 -4.99
N PHE A 78 5.23 1.27 -4.85
CA PHE A 78 4.47 2.15 -3.95
C PHE A 78 4.97 2.04 -2.51
N LEU A 79 5.16 0.83 -1.99
CA LEU A 79 5.64 0.61 -0.64
C LEU A 79 7.10 1.03 -0.50
N TYR A 80 7.96 0.70 -1.46
CA TYR A 80 9.37 1.07 -1.46
C TYR A 80 9.59 2.57 -1.29
N TYR A 81 8.83 3.40 -2.02
CA TYR A 81 8.97 4.85 -1.96
C TYR A 81 8.23 5.49 -0.78
N TYR A 82 7.05 5.00 -0.44
CA TYR A 82 6.13 5.73 0.45
C TYR A 82 5.76 5.00 1.73
N MET A 83 6.18 3.74 1.92
CA MET A 83 5.76 2.97 3.09
C MET A 83 6.07 3.68 4.42
N ASN A 84 7.21 4.36 4.50
CA ASN A 84 7.68 5.07 5.69
C ASN A 84 7.35 6.57 5.68
N ASP A 85 6.67 7.07 4.65
CA ASP A 85 6.26 8.46 4.52
C ASP A 85 4.83 8.67 4.98
N MET A 86 4.63 8.87 6.29
CA MET A 86 3.30 9.11 6.86
C MET A 86 2.70 10.43 6.38
N GLU A 87 3.53 11.41 5.99
CA GLU A 87 3.05 12.66 5.42
C GLU A 87 2.44 12.45 4.03
N PHE A 88 3.04 11.59 3.21
CA PHE A 88 2.45 11.20 1.92
C PHE A 88 1.02 10.65 2.10
N TYR A 89 0.79 9.79 3.09
CA TYR A 89 -0.53 9.22 3.37
C TYR A 89 -1.55 10.26 3.85
N SER A 90 -1.10 11.40 4.36
CA SER A 90 -1.96 12.53 4.77
C SER A 90 -2.32 13.47 3.62
N LEU A 91 -1.71 13.32 2.44
CA LEU A 91 -2.03 14.13 1.28
C LEU A 91 -3.40 13.75 0.70
N PRO A 92 -4.14 14.72 0.12
CA PRO A 92 -5.28 14.39 -0.72
C PRO A 92 -4.90 13.47 -1.88
N CYS A 93 -5.81 12.54 -2.23
CA CYS A 93 -5.55 11.52 -3.25
C CYS A 93 -5.11 12.11 -4.61
N GLU A 94 -5.60 13.31 -4.96
CA GLU A 94 -5.19 14.04 -6.15
C GLU A 94 -3.70 14.38 -6.14
N ARG A 95 -3.20 14.79 -4.97
CA ARG A 95 -1.80 15.15 -4.80
C ARG A 95 -0.91 13.92 -4.77
N GLN A 96 -1.36 12.85 -4.13
CA GLN A 96 -0.67 11.57 -4.15
C GLN A 96 -0.52 11.05 -5.59
N GLU A 97 -1.59 11.10 -6.39
CA GLU A 97 -1.57 10.70 -7.80
C GLU A 97 -0.57 11.53 -8.62
N GLN A 98 -0.55 12.86 -8.43
CA GLN A 98 0.41 13.75 -9.10
C GLN A 98 1.86 13.41 -8.75
N ILE A 99 2.17 13.18 -7.48
CA ILE A 99 3.53 12.83 -7.02
C ILE A 99 3.96 11.52 -7.67
N MET A 100 3.13 10.49 -7.63
CA MET A 100 3.39 9.18 -8.24
C MET A 100 3.63 9.28 -9.75
N TRP A 101 2.89 10.16 -10.42
CA TRP A 101 3.08 10.44 -11.85
C TRP A 101 4.43 11.10 -12.15
N MET A 102 4.83 12.08 -11.33
CA MET A 102 6.11 12.79 -11.49
C MET A 102 7.32 11.89 -11.24
N GLU A 103 7.18 10.88 -10.39
CA GLU A 103 8.24 9.91 -10.07
C GLU A 103 8.28 8.70 -11.02
N GLY A 104 7.47 8.69 -12.08
CA GLY A 104 7.51 7.66 -13.10
C GLY A 104 6.83 6.33 -12.73
N THR A 105 6.10 6.28 -11.62
CA THR A 105 5.30 5.13 -11.19
C THR A 105 3.80 5.47 -11.17
N PRO A 106 3.17 5.71 -12.32
CA PRO A 106 1.80 6.21 -12.36
C PRO A 106 0.82 5.20 -11.76
N LEU A 107 0.16 5.60 -10.69
CA LEU A 107 -0.96 4.90 -10.07
C LEU A 107 -2.19 5.78 -10.13
N THR A 108 -3.34 5.16 -10.37
CA THR A 108 -4.61 5.89 -10.28
C THR A 108 -4.97 6.14 -8.82
N ARG A 109 -5.70 7.22 -8.57
CA ARG A 109 -6.27 7.56 -7.26
C ARG A 109 -6.90 6.36 -6.55
N GLN A 110 -7.75 5.62 -7.25
CA GLN A 110 -8.43 4.44 -6.69
C GLN A 110 -7.45 3.34 -6.27
N THR A 111 -6.35 3.15 -7.02
CA THR A 111 -5.31 2.16 -6.68
C THR A 111 -4.56 2.57 -5.43
N ILE A 112 -4.16 3.84 -5.33
CA ILE A 112 -3.47 4.39 -4.16
C ILE A 112 -4.35 4.25 -2.91
N GLU A 113 -5.61 4.67 -3.00
CA GLU A 113 -6.57 4.56 -1.90
C GLU A 113 -6.78 3.10 -1.47
N THR A 114 -6.83 2.17 -2.43
CA THR A 114 -6.94 0.73 -2.14
C THR A 114 -5.71 0.22 -1.39
N TYR A 115 -4.51 0.64 -1.78
CA TYR A 115 -3.27 0.22 -1.11
C TYR A 115 -3.22 0.75 0.33
N ILE A 116 -3.48 2.03 0.52
CA ILE A 116 -3.52 2.66 1.86
C ILE A 116 -4.62 2.02 2.73
N GLN A 117 -5.80 1.76 2.14
CA GLN A 117 -6.88 1.11 2.87
C GLN A 117 -6.49 -0.28 3.35
N ARG A 118 -5.77 -1.07 2.53
CA ARG A 118 -5.29 -2.39 2.94
C ARG A 118 -4.28 -2.34 4.08
N LEU A 119 -3.39 -1.36 4.09
CA LEU A 119 -2.48 -1.15 5.23
C LEU A 119 -3.26 -0.82 6.51
N ALA A 120 -4.32 -0.01 6.40
CA ALA A 120 -5.18 0.33 7.54
C ALA A 120 -6.05 -0.85 7.99
N ASP A 121 -6.65 -1.62 7.07
CA ASP A 121 -7.47 -2.80 7.37
C ASP A 121 -6.68 -3.89 8.10
N ASN A 122 -5.37 -3.96 7.84
CA ASN A 122 -4.44 -4.87 8.51
C ASN A 122 -3.77 -4.21 9.73
N GLU A 123 -4.27 -3.08 10.17
CA GLU A 123 -3.79 -2.36 11.35
C GLU A 123 -2.30 -1.96 11.29
N LEU A 124 -1.68 -1.96 10.11
CA LEU A 124 -0.30 -1.54 9.93
C LEU A 124 -0.15 -0.02 10.10
N ILE A 125 -1.18 0.73 9.74
CA ILE A 125 -1.29 2.17 9.98
C ILE A 125 -2.57 2.50 10.72
N LEU A 126 -2.48 3.45 11.66
CA LEU A 126 -3.59 4.00 12.44
C LEU A 126 -4.00 5.34 11.83
N ARG A 127 -5.19 5.42 11.23
CA ARG A 127 -5.70 6.64 10.55
C ARG A 127 -6.15 7.75 11.48
N ALA A 128 -6.32 7.47 12.76
CA ALA A 128 -6.86 8.41 13.75
C ALA A 128 -5.87 8.66 14.89
N SER A 129 -4.72 9.20 14.57
CA SER A 129 -3.65 9.50 15.53
C SER A 129 -3.87 10.75 16.39
N GLY A 130 -4.86 11.58 16.06
CA GLY A 130 -5.04 12.90 16.67
C GLY A 130 -4.21 14.01 16.04
N ASN A 131 -3.25 13.67 15.19
CA ASN A 131 -2.48 14.62 14.39
C ASN A 131 -3.19 14.90 13.07
N PHE A 132 -3.26 16.18 12.69
CA PHE A 132 -3.94 16.61 11.47
C PHE A 132 -3.05 17.50 10.63
N ARG A 133 -3.11 17.30 9.31
CA ARG A 133 -2.67 18.26 8.32
C ARG A 133 -3.82 19.20 8.01
N TYR A 134 -3.55 20.49 8.01
CA TYR A 134 -4.51 21.54 7.67
C TYR A 134 -4.10 22.19 6.34
N TYR A 135 -5.06 22.43 5.46
CA TYR A 135 -4.79 23.01 4.15
C TYR A 135 -6.03 23.66 3.54
N PHE A 136 -5.81 24.54 2.58
CA PHE A 136 -6.86 25.08 1.71
C PHE A 136 -6.81 24.39 0.35
N ALA A 137 -7.99 23.97 -0.17
CA ALA A 137 -8.11 23.28 -1.44
C ALA A 137 -8.99 24.06 -2.42
N LEU A 138 -8.48 24.25 -3.65
CA LEU A 138 -9.21 24.82 -4.79
C LEU A 138 -8.86 24.08 -6.06
N GLY A 139 -9.74 23.18 -6.52
CA GLY A 139 -9.39 22.23 -7.57
C GLY A 139 -8.18 21.38 -7.15
N ASP A 140 -7.16 21.34 -8.01
CA ASP A 140 -5.91 20.60 -7.75
C ASP A 140 -4.87 21.40 -6.94
N THR A 141 -5.20 22.66 -6.61
CA THR A 141 -4.31 23.52 -5.81
C THR A 141 -4.52 23.27 -4.33
N ILE A 142 -3.43 22.98 -3.62
CA ILE A 142 -3.38 22.75 -2.18
C ILE A 142 -2.38 23.72 -1.57
N ILE A 143 -2.83 24.45 -0.54
CA ILE A 143 -2.03 25.42 0.21
C ILE A 143 -2.01 24.96 1.66
N ASP A 144 -0.88 24.50 2.15
CA ASP A 144 -0.72 24.08 3.55
C ASP A 144 -0.92 25.26 4.48
N THR A 145 -1.51 24.99 5.64
CA THR A 145 -1.76 26.00 6.67
C THR A 145 -1.64 25.38 8.07
N ASP A 146 -1.64 26.23 9.08
CA ASP A 146 -1.68 25.82 10.49
C ASP A 146 -3.13 25.64 10.99
N GLU A 147 -3.24 25.05 12.17
CA GLU A 147 -4.53 24.80 12.83
C GLU A 147 -5.27 26.10 13.16
N GLU A 148 -4.55 27.15 13.56
CA GLU A 148 -5.14 28.42 13.95
C GLU A 148 -5.79 29.11 12.77
N THR A 149 -5.07 29.23 11.66
CA THR A 149 -5.58 29.78 10.40
C THR A 149 -6.76 28.95 9.85
N TYR A 150 -6.69 27.64 9.93
CA TYR A 150 -7.82 26.75 9.59
C TYR A 150 -9.06 27.04 10.45
N LYS A 151 -8.90 27.14 11.76
CA LYS A 151 -10.00 27.45 12.69
C LYS A 151 -10.58 28.83 12.43
N GLN A 152 -9.72 29.82 12.17
CA GLN A 152 -10.14 31.16 11.82
C GLN A 152 -10.97 31.19 10.53
N ALA A 153 -10.56 30.45 9.48
CA ALA A 153 -11.30 30.40 8.23
C ALA A 153 -12.70 29.82 8.40
N TRP A 154 -12.85 28.77 9.22
CA TRP A 154 -14.17 28.23 9.54
C TRP A 154 -14.99 29.13 10.47
N HIS A 155 -14.36 29.83 11.42
CA HIS A 155 -15.06 30.81 12.25
C HIS A 155 -15.65 31.96 11.41
N GLU A 156 -14.86 32.49 10.48
CA GLU A 156 -15.35 33.52 9.54
C GLU A 156 -16.47 32.98 8.64
N TYR A 157 -16.37 31.76 8.17
CA TYR A 157 -17.45 31.13 7.41
C TYR A 157 -18.76 31.08 8.20
N TRP A 158 -18.71 30.68 9.48
CA TRP A 158 -19.90 30.58 10.32
C TRP A 158 -20.52 31.96 10.60
N ILE A 159 -19.72 33.01 10.73
CA ILE A 159 -20.23 34.41 10.82
C ILE A 159 -20.87 34.79 9.48
N HIS A 160 -20.26 34.48 8.35
CA HIS A 160 -20.78 34.87 7.06
C HIS A 160 -22.14 34.22 6.72
N ILE A 161 -22.37 32.96 7.10
CA ILE A 161 -23.64 32.28 6.79
C ILE A 161 -24.85 32.85 7.57
N GLU A 162 -24.61 33.66 8.61
CA GLU A 162 -25.69 34.37 9.30
C GLU A 162 -26.26 35.53 8.46
N ILE A 163 -25.48 36.05 7.50
CA ILE A 163 -25.82 37.23 6.70
C ILE A 163 -25.84 37.00 5.19
N MET A 164 -25.35 35.87 4.71
CA MET A 164 -25.30 35.53 3.27
C MET A 164 -25.49 34.01 3.04
N PRO A 165 -25.85 33.60 1.81
CA PRO A 165 -25.96 32.19 1.45
C PRO A 165 -24.64 31.42 1.69
N PRO A 166 -24.68 30.12 2.06
CA PRO A 166 -23.49 29.31 2.29
C PRO A 166 -22.50 29.27 1.12
N GLN A 167 -23.01 29.33 -0.12
CA GLN A 167 -22.18 29.35 -1.32
C GLN A 167 -21.34 30.62 -1.42
N ASP A 168 -21.91 31.76 -1.03
CA ASP A 168 -21.20 33.05 -1.02
C ASP A 168 -20.16 33.09 0.09
N ALA A 169 -20.49 32.53 1.26
CA ALA A 169 -19.54 32.38 2.37
C ALA A 169 -18.32 31.49 1.97
N ILE A 170 -18.57 30.40 1.28
CA ILE A 170 -17.50 29.56 0.70
C ILE A 170 -16.68 30.31 -0.35
N TRP A 171 -17.33 31.12 -1.18
CA TRP A 171 -16.64 31.95 -2.16
C TRP A 171 -15.72 32.99 -1.48
N GLN A 172 -16.16 33.62 -0.38
CA GLN A 172 -15.33 34.52 0.43
C GLN A 172 -14.11 33.79 1.01
N MET A 173 -14.29 32.59 1.55
CA MET A 173 -13.20 31.76 2.05
C MET A 173 -12.17 31.48 0.94
N ARG A 174 -12.63 31.05 -0.25
CA ARG A 174 -11.76 30.82 -1.41
C ARG A 174 -10.99 32.05 -1.82
N ARG A 175 -11.64 33.21 -1.84
CA ARG A 175 -11.02 34.47 -2.22
C ARG A 175 -9.96 34.92 -1.22
N LYS A 176 -10.21 34.76 0.07
CA LYS A 176 -9.31 35.22 1.15
C LYS A 176 -8.14 34.27 1.36
N TYR A 177 -8.39 32.97 1.37
CA TYR A 177 -7.41 31.94 1.75
C TYR A 177 -6.89 31.09 0.57
N GLY A 178 -7.37 31.34 -0.64
CA GLY A 178 -6.95 30.58 -1.83
C GLY A 178 -7.63 29.22 -2.00
N GLY A 179 -8.59 28.87 -1.13
CA GLY A 179 -9.30 27.58 -1.18
C GLY A 179 -10.29 27.39 -0.07
N VAL A 180 -10.88 26.21 -0.01
CA VAL A 180 -11.76 25.78 1.10
C VAL A 180 -10.91 25.10 2.15
N ALA A 181 -11.06 25.49 3.41
CA ALA A 181 -10.33 24.91 4.52
C ALA A 181 -10.69 23.42 4.70
N ARG A 182 -9.67 22.58 4.74
CA ARG A 182 -9.73 21.13 4.90
C ARG A 182 -8.79 20.67 5.98
N LYS A 183 -9.10 19.53 6.60
CA LYS A 183 -8.16 18.82 7.46
C LYS A 183 -8.16 17.34 7.12
N GLN A 184 -7.02 16.71 7.23
CA GLN A 184 -6.85 15.28 7.05
C GLN A 184 -5.99 14.72 8.16
N ALA A 185 -6.38 13.58 8.73
CA ALA A 185 -5.57 12.92 9.75
C ALA A 185 -4.26 12.44 9.13
N ILE A 186 -3.15 12.69 9.82
CA ILE A 186 -1.85 12.10 9.51
C ILE A 186 -1.87 10.71 10.15
N PRO A 187 -1.76 9.61 9.38
CA PRO A 187 -1.71 8.28 9.96
C PRO A 187 -0.41 8.08 10.73
N GLU A 188 -0.42 7.13 11.65
CA GLU A 188 0.76 6.70 12.39
C GLU A 188 1.01 5.22 12.14
N GLN A 189 2.28 4.83 12.12
CA GLN A 189 2.66 3.42 12.11
C GLN A 189 2.21 2.74 13.40
N ASN A 190 1.60 1.57 13.29
CA ASN A 190 1.17 0.82 14.46
C ASN A 190 2.34 0.03 15.06
N VAL A 191 2.81 0.46 16.22
CA VAL A 191 3.94 -0.15 16.93
C VAL A 191 3.74 -1.62 17.29
N PHE A 192 2.50 -2.10 17.38
CA PHE A 192 2.20 -3.50 17.67
C PHE A 192 2.42 -4.43 16.47
N TYR A 193 2.59 -3.89 15.26
CA TYR A 193 2.79 -4.62 14.00
C TYR A 193 4.12 -4.28 13.32
N LEU A 194 5.12 -3.81 14.08
CA LEU A 194 6.44 -3.45 13.53
C LEU A 194 7.10 -4.62 12.80
N ASP A 195 7.06 -5.84 13.35
CA ASP A 195 7.65 -7.02 12.70
C ASP A 195 7.01 -7.29 11.33
N THR A 196 5.69 -7.13 11.22
CA THR A 196 4.96 -7.27 9.95
C THR A 196 5.30 -6.14 8.99
N TRP A 197 5.42 -4.92 9.51
CA TRP A 197 5.83 -3.74 8.76
C TRP A 197 7.24 -3.90 8.19
N ASP A 198 8.20 -4.28 9.02
CA ASP A 198 9.60 -4.47 8.62
C ASP A 198 9.73 -5.60 7.59
N THR A 199 8.99 -6.69 7.77
CA THR A 199 8.94 -7.81 6.82
C THR A 199 8.39 -7.36 5.47
N LEU A 200 7.27 -6.61 5.47
CA LEU A 200 6.66 -6.08 4.24
C LEU A 200 7.61 -5.13 3.52
N ASN A 201 8.27 -4.24 4.25
CA ASN A 201 9.25 -3.30 3.71
C ASN A 201 10.45 -4.03 3.10
N ALA A 202 11.00 -5.02 3.80
CA ALA A 202 12.12 -5.82 3.30
C ALA A 202 11.76 -6.57 2.00
N TYR A 203 10.57 -7.17 1.92
CA TYR A 203 10.13 -7.85 0.70
C TYR A 203 9.83 -6.88 -0.45
N ALA A 204 9.26 -5.71 -0.18
CA ALA A 204 9.03 -4.69 -1.20
C ALA A 204 10.37 -4.18 -1.77
N THR A 205 11.35 -3.92 -0.89
CA THR A 205 12.70 -3.49 -1.27
C THR A 205 13.39 -4.54 -2.14
N ALA A 206 13.43 -5.80 -1.69
CA ALA A 206 14.05 -6.88 -2.45
C ALA A 206 13.39 -7.10 -3.82
N LYS A 207 12.05 -6.91 -3.91
CA LYS A 207 11.32 -7.00 -5.18
C LYS A 207 11.72 -5.89 -6.15
N VAL A 208 11.83 -4.65 -5.67
CA VAL A 208 12.20 -3.49 -6.49
C VAL A 208 13.65 -3.59 -6.94
N GLU A 209 14.56 -3.99 -6.06
CA GLU A 209 15.97 -4.21 -6.39
C GLU A 209 16.15 -5.29 -7.46
N ALA A 210 15.45 -6.42 -7.34
CA ALA A 210 15.49 -7.48 -8.35
C ALA A 210 14.96 -7.00 -9.73
N ASP A 211 13.88 -6.21 -9.74
CA ASP A 211 13.35 -5.63 -10.98
C ASP A 211 14.32 -4.62 -11.62
N MET A 212 15.06 -3.84 -10.80
CA MET A 212 16.08 -2.90 -11.28
C MET A 212 17.29 -3.65 -11.87
N ASP A 213 17.75 -4.70 -11.23
CA ASP A 213 18.87 -5.52 -11.69
C ASP A 213 18.53 -6.22 -13.03
N GLU A 214 17.32 -6.73 -13.17
CA GLU A 214 16.81 -7.30 -14.43
C GLU A 214 16.80 -6.24 -15.55
N PHE A 215 16.36 -5.02 -15.25
CA PHE A 215 16.35 -3.91 -16.20
C PHE A 215 17.76 -3.51 -16.64
N ILE A 216 18.71 -3.39 -15.71
CA ILE A 216 20.11 -3.05 -15.98
C ILE A 216 20.75 -4.14 -16.83
N SER A 217 20.56 -5.42 -16.47
CA SER A 217 21.13 -6.58 -17.19
C SER A 217 20.59 -6.71 -18.61
N SER A 218 19.30 -6.42 -18.82
CA SER A 218 18.66 -6.49 -20.14
C SER A 218 19.05 -5.35 -21.07
N ASN A 219 19.50 -4.20 -20.52
CA ASN A 219 19.89 -3.01 -21.30
C ASN A 219 21.41 -2.85 -21.43
N ASN A 220 22.22 -3.76 -20.88
CA ASN A 220 23.68 -3.73 -20.99
C ASN A 220 24.19 -4.94 -21.80
N PRO A 221 24.29 -4.84 -23.14
CA PRO A 221 24.69 -5.96 -24.01
C PRO A 221 26.13 -6.46 -23.80
N GLU A 222 27.00 -5.65 -23.16
CA GLU A 222 28.40 -6.03 -22.91
C GLU A 222 28.57 -7.06 -21.78
N ALA A 223 27.55 -7.28 -20.94
CA ALA A 223 27.60 -8.27 -19.87
C ALA A 223 27.34 -9.72 -20.36
N GLN A 224 26.87 -9.91 -21.58
CA GLN A 224 26.55 -11.23 -22.14
C GLN A 224 27.73 -11.93 -22.85
N GLU A 225 28.77 -11.19 -23.21
CA GLU A 225 29.96 -11.77 -23.92
C GLU A 225 31.04 -12.35 -23.01
N SER A 226 30.88 -12.30 -21.68
CA SER A 226 31.90 -12.80 -20.74
C SER A 226 31.62 -14.19 -20.13
N ILE A 227 30.61 -14.92 -20.65
CA ILE A 227 30.20 -16.26 -20.15
C ILE A 227 30.30 -17.35 -21.29
N GLU A 228 31.07 -17.14 -22.32
CA GLU A 228 31.45 -18.22 -23.24
C GLU A 228 32.89 -18.68 -23.01
#